data_e691d7443f6a61ac0c046c156dcd855a
#
_entry.id   e691d7443f6a61ac0c046c156dcd855a
#
_cell.length_a   1.000
_cell.length_b   1.000
_cell.length_c   1.000
_cell.angle_alpha   90.00
_cell.angle_beta   90.00
_cell.angle_gamma   90.00
#
_symmetry.space_group_name_H-M   'P 1'
#
loop_
_entity.id
_entity.type
_entity.pdbx_description
1 polymer ?
#
loop_
_entity_poly.entity_id
_entity_poly.type
_entity_poly.pdbx_seq_one_letter_code
_entity_poly.pdbx_strand_id
1 'polypeptide(L)'
;MMTTPHTRAAIAALMAGVFTCVPGAWAQPAPAAAAAQALPASMPYVMPSTQVWDMASASGEMYRIFVSAPVGGEPPRGGYPVLYVLDGNAYFASFAQARWVQEYLPIGKSIVVGVGYPGDKAWDVRRMNDYTAQLRDPPPPETRAYAQHKSGARQEFLEFMTGKLRAEIALRYPVNPERQSLFGHSFGGLFALYALYERPQAFQSIIAASPSMEWNAQSILDDERAFSARMTAGKVGSTSRLLLIAGDRDTAGDPESVRLLADRLQRLSGWGLRARLLRYPNETHGSVPAQSVNDVLRFAFEQR
;
A
#
# COMPACT_ATOMS: atom_id res chain seq x y z
N MET A 1 -17.27 -58.45 8.50
CA MET A 1 -17.85 -58.23 9.85
C MET A 1 -18.59 -56.91 9.78
N MET A 2 -19.90 -57.01 9.80
CA MET A 2 -20.90 -55.92 9.69
C MET A 2 -21.04 -55.17 11.02
N THR A 3 -21.12 -53.84 11.00
CA THR A 3 -21.81 -53.12 12.08
C THR A 3 -22.58 -51.93 11.48
N THR A 4 -23.86 -51.94 11.78
CA THR A 4 -24.99 -51.15 11.34
C THR A 4 -25.04 -49.77 11.98
N PRO A 5 -25.74 -48.79 11.39
CA PRO A 5 -25.94 -47.43 11.96
C PRO A 5 -27.16 -47.35 12.86
N HIS A 6 -27.05 -46.61 13.99
CA HIS A 6 -28.18 -46.31 14.89
C HIS A 6 -28.87 -45.01 14.48
N THR A 7 -30.10 -45.18 14.03
CA THR A 7 -31.13 -44.15 13.92
C THR A 7 -31.70 -43.81 15.29
N ARG A 8 -31.74 -42.54 15.67
CA ARG A 8 -32.51 -42.05 16.82
C ARG A 8 -33.71 -41.24 16.34
N ALA A 9 -34.89 -41.77 16.59
CA ALA A 9 -36.17 -41.13 16.39
C ALA A 9 -36.44 -40.08 17.48
N ALA A 10 -36.90 -38.90 17.11
CA ALA A 10 -37.40 -37.87 18.00
C ALA A 10 -38.92 -38.02 18.17
N ILE A 11 -39.36 -38.14 19.41
CA ILE A 11 -40.75 -38.20 19.81
C ILE A 11 -41.26 -36.78 20.01
N ALA A 12 -42.26 -36.37 19.26
CA ALA A 12 -43.02 -35.13 19.43
C ALA A 12 -44.15 -35.37 20.43
N ALA A 13 -44.12 -34.72 21.59
CA ALA A 13 -45.20 -34.70 22.56
C ALA A 13 -46.12 -33.51 22.31
N LEU A 14 -47.35 -33.80 21.94
CA LEU A 14 -48.45 -32.83 21.78
C LEU A 14 -49.03 -32.52 23.17
N MET A 15 -48.90 -31.30 23.70
CA MET A 15 -49.61 -30.84 24.89
C MET A 15 -50.70 -29.87 24.47
N ALA A 16 -51.95 -30.30 24.58
CA ALA A 16 -53.15 -29.50 24.45
C ALA A 16 -53.39 -28.68 25.70
N GLY A 17 -53.08 -27.38 25.63
CA GLY A 17 -53.41 -26.42 26.71
C GLY A 17 -54.78 -25.81 26.53
N VAL A 18 -55.66 -25.99 27.49
CA VAL A 18 -56.99 -25.37 27.60
C VAL A 18 -56.81 -23.88 27.90
N PHE A 19 -57.21 -23.00 27.01
CA PHE A 19 -57.26 -21.55 27.24
C PHE A 19 -58.55 -21.18 27.93
N THR A 20 -58.49 -20.84 29.22
CA THR A 20 -59.59 -20.13 29.91
C THR A 20 -59.49 -18.64 29.60
N CYS A 21 -60.49 -18.09 28.91
CA CYS A 21 -60.65 -16.65 28.71
C CYS A 21 -60.86 -15.94 30.05
N VAL A 22 -59.93 -15.06 30.42
CA VAL A 22 -60.15 -14.08 31.50
C VAL A 22 -60.41 -12.72 30.81
N PRO A 23 -61.60 -12.11 30.96
CA PRO A 23 -61.85 -10.78 30.46
C PRO A 23 -61.30 -9.74 31.44
N GLY A 24 -60.42 -8.85 30.98
CA GLY A 24 -60.06 -7.69 31.76
C GLY A 24 -58.58 -7.34 31.80
N ALA A 25 -57.92 -7.26 30.62
CA ALA A 25 -56.64 -6.57 30.55
C ALA A 25 -56.88 -5.09 30.19
N TRP A 26 -56.73 -4.22 31.14
CA TRP A 26 -56.65 -2.78 30.90
C TRP A 26 -55.45 -2.51 30.01
N ALA A 27 -55.71 -2.03 28.80
CA ALA A 27 -54.65 -1.61 27.90
C ALA A 27 -53.89 -0.44 28.52
N GLN A 28 -52.68 -0.71 28.98
CA GLN A 28 -51.78 0.38 29.33
C GLN A 28 -51.49 1.19 28.07
N PRO A 29 -51.57 2.54 28.10
CA PRO A 29 -51.16 3.35 26.99
C PRO A 29 -49.69 3.04 26.70
N ALA A 30 -49.38 2.79 25.41
CA ALA A 30 -48.01 2.63 24.96
C ALA A 30 -47.19 3.83 25.44
N PRO A 31 -45.96 3.64 25.98
CA PRO A 31 -45.12 4.77 26.33
C PRO A 31 -44.99 5.68 25.10
N ALA A 32 -45.26 6.96 25.28
CA ALA A 32 -45.07 7.97 24.26
C ALA A 32 -43.67 7.80 23.69
N ALA A 33 -43.53 7.62 22.38
CA ALA A 33 -42.26 7.53 21.73
C ALA A 33 -41.43 8.75 22.16
N ALA A 34 -40.34 8.50 22.91
CA ALA A 34 -39.43 9.55 23.30
C ALA A 34 -38.97 10.24 22.01
N ALA A 35 -39.25 11.53 21.90
CA ALA A 35 -38.80 12.32 20.76
C ALA A 35 -37.32 12.06 20.56
N ALA A 36 -36.96 11.50 19.39
CA ALA A 36 -35.58 11.24 19.07
C ALA A 36 -34.83 12.58 19.17
N GLN A 37 -33.97 12.70 20.16
CA GLN A 37 -33.11 13.87 20.26
C GLN A 37 -32.30 13.95 18.97
N ALA A 38 -32.39 15.08 18.28
CA ALA A 38 -31.59 15.31 17.09
C ALA A 38 -30.11 15.17 17.46
N LEU A 39 -29.41 14.25 16.81
CA LEU A 39 -27.96 14.11 16.99
C LEU A 39 -27.29 15.42 16.66
N PRO A 40 -26.23 15.83 17.40
CA PRO A 40 -25.49 17.02 17.05
C PRO A 40 -24.91 16.90 15.65
N ALA A 41 -24.82 18.03 14.93
CA ALA A 41 -24.27 18.07 13.59
C ALA A 41 -22.86 17.48 13.60
N SER A 42 -22.61 16.48 12.74
CA SER A 42 -21.27 15.92 12.56
C SER A 42 -20.39 16.85 11.74
N MET A 43 -19.12 16.96 12.08
CA MET A 43 -18.12 17.66 11.27
C MET A 43 -17.16 16.64 10.66
N PRO A 44 -16.70 16.83 9.41
CA PRO A 44 -15.63 15.99 8.85
C PRO A 44 -14.35 16.10 9.69
N TYR A 45 -13.71 14.98 9.97
CA TYR A 45 -12.38 15.00 10.55
C TYR A 45 -11.34 15.32 9.48
N VAL A 46 -10.59 16.39 9.66
CA VAL A 46 -9.47 16.77 8.80
C VAL A 46 -8.18 16.52 9.57
N MET A 47 -7.32 15.68 9.02
CA MET A 47 -6.04 15.36 9.65
C MET A 47 -5.14 16.60 9.63
N PRO A 48 -4.58 17.03 10.79
CA PRO A 48 -3.68 18.17 10.83
C PRO A 48 -2.45 18.00 9.94
N SER A 49 -1.88 19.10 9.48
CA SER A 49 -0.65 19.11 8.69
C SER A 49 -0.73 18.36 7.36
N THR A 50 -1.94 18.24 6.80
CA THR A 50 -2.15 17.57 5.51
C THR A 50 -2.75 18.52 4.48
N GLN A 51 -2.42 18.27 3.23
CA GLN A 51 -2.99 18.94 2.05
C GLN A 51 -3.31 17.90 0.99
N VAL A 52 -4.26 18.20 0.12
CA VAL A 52 -4.65 17.35 -1.02
C VAL A 52 -4.95 18.23 -2.24
N TRP A 53 -4.50 17.79 -3.41
CA TRP A 53 -4.86 18.37 -4.70
C TRP A 53 -4.76 17.34 -5.82
N ASP A 54 -5.43 17.63 -6.93
CA ASP A 54 -5.34 16.79 -8.12
C ASP A 54 -4.32 17.39 -9.11
N MET A 55 -3.58 16.53 -9.80
CA MET A 55 -2.48 16.90 -10.69
C MET A 55 -2.47 16.01 -11.92
N ALA A 56 -2.38 16.61 -13.11
CA ALA A 56 -2.29 15.87 -14.36
C ALA A 56 -0.84 15.47 -14.68
N SER A 57 -0.64 14.24 -15.19
CA SER A 57 0.61 13.84 -15.85
C SER A 57 0.84 14.58 -17.18
N ALA A 58 1.93 14.28 -17.88
CA ALA A 58 2.16 14.80 -19.22
C ALA A 58 1.16 14.27 -20.25
N SER A 59 0.66 13.04 -20.05
CA SER A 59 -0.38 12.43 -20.89
C SER A 59 -1.80 12.85 -20.54
N GLY A 60 -1.99 13.71 -19.52
CA GLY A 60 -3.30 14.18 -19.07
C GLY A 60 -3.98 13.28 -18.02
N GLU A 61 -3.34 12.17 -17.60
CA GLU A 61 -3.86 11.31 -16.55
C GLU A 61 -3.85 12.04 -15.21
N MET A 62 -5.00 12.02 -14.50
CA MET A 62 -5.16 12.75 -13.23
C MET A 62 -4.78 11.88 -12.03
N TYR A 63 -3.94 12.41 -11.17
CA TYR A 63 -3.54 11.79 -9.90
C TYR A 63 -3.95 12.68 -8.73
N ARG A 64 -4.38 12.09 -7.63
CA ARG A 64 -4.62 12.78 -6.37
C ARG A 64 -3.37 12.73 -5.51
N ILE A 65 -2.86 13.89 -5.16
CA ILE A 65 -1.65 14.04 -4.37
C ILE A 65 -2.04 14.44 -2.95
N PHE A 66 -1.67 13.62 -1.99
CA PHE A 66 -1.82 13.86 -0.57
C PHE A 66 -0.46 14.22 0.01
N VAL A 67 -0.38 15.24 0.85
CA VAL A 67 0.89 15.60 1.48
C VAL A 67 0.69 15.83 2.97
N SER A 68 1.56 15.21 3.77
CA SER A 68 1.75 15.50 5.18
C SER A 68 3.15 16.08 5.38
N ALA A 69 3.22 17.33 5.83
CA ALA A 69 4.47 18.05 6.05
C ALA A 69 4.52 18.64 7.46
N PRO A 70 5.70 18.90 8.04
CA PRO A 70 5.81 19.64 9.30
C PRO A 70 5.20 21.04 9.19
N VAL A 71 4.53 21.49 10.26
CA VAL A 71 4.00 22.85 10.38
C VAL A 71 4.94 23.67 11.24
N GLY A 72 5.54 24.70 10.66
CA GLY A 72 6.50 25.55 11.36
C GLY A 72 7.86 24.89 11.64
N GLY A 73 8.75 25.64 12.25
CA GLY A 73 10.12 25.22 12.50
C GLY A 73 11.01 25.30 11.25
N GLU A 74 12.31 25.18 11.47
CA GLU A 74 13.28 25.18 10.37
C GLU A 74 13.42 23.78 9.77
N PRO A 75 13.51 23.67 8.44
CA PRO A 75 13.81 22.41 7.79
C PRO A 75 15.20 21.92 8.19
N PRO A 76 15.44 20.60 8.17
CA PRO A 76 16.78 20.05 8.33
C PRO A 76 17.73 20.63 7.29
N ARG A 77 19.02 20.64 7.60
CA ARG A 77 20.05 21.08 6.63
C ARG A 77 19.91 20.27 5.32
N GLY A 78 19.76 20.98 4.21
CA GLY A 78 19.54 20.40 2.89
C GLY A 78 18.08 20.09 2.57
N GLY A 79 17.13 20.37 3.46
CA GLY A 79 15.71 20.17 3.25
C GLY A 79 15.13 18.88 3.84
N TYR A 80 13.81 18.77 3.81
CA TYR A 80 13.10 17.60 4.31
C TYR A 80 13.31 16.37 3.43
N PRO A 81 13.60 15.19 4.00
CA PRO A 81 13.50 13.94 3.27
C PRO A 81 12.02 13.64 2.93
N VAL A 82 11.80 12.96 1.80
CA VAL A 82 10.44 12.67 1.30
C VAL A 82 10.24 11.17 1.14
N LEU A 83 9.08 10.68 1.56
CA LEU A 83 8.58 9.34 1.25
C LEU A 83 7.35 9.45 0.35
N TYR A 84 7.46 8.94 -0.86
CA TYR A 84 6.32 8.73 -1.76
C TYR A 84 5.65 7.40 -1.43
N VAL A 85 4.34 7.43 -1.19
CA VAL A 85 3.51 6.28 -0.84
C VAL A 85 2.52 6.06 -1.98
N LEU A 86 2.69 4.96 -2.69
CA LEU A 86 1.75 4.54 -3.73
C LEU A 86 0.42 4.11 -3.12
N ASP A 87 -0.64 4.09 -3.97
CA ASP A 87 -2.00 3.84 -3.49
C ASP A 87 -2.38 4.80 -2.33
N GLY A 88 -2.14 6.09 -2.55
CA GLY A 88 -2.29 7.13 -1.53
C GLY A 88 -3.66 7.16 -0.87
N ASN A 89 -4.74 6.86 -1.61
CA ASN A 89 -6.10 6.74 -1.07
C ASN A 89 -6.18 5.72 0.07
N ALA A 90 -5.48 4.58 -0.07
CA ALA A 90 -5.50 3.50 0.93
C ALA A 90 -4.51 3.73 2.08
N TYR A 91 -3.30 4.24 1.78
CA TYR A 91 -2.19 4.15 2.73
C TYR A 91 -1.72 5.48 3.30
N PHE A 92 -1.97 6.60 2.61
CA PHE A 92 -1.45 7.90 3.04
C PHE A 92 -1.77 8.24 4.49
N ALA A 93 -3.00 8.01 4.95
CA ALA A 93 -3.44 8.38 6.29
C ALA A 93 -2.60 7.70 7.39
N SER A 94 -2.27 6.41 7.24
CA SER A 94 -1.47 5.65 8.20
C SER A 94 -0.04 6.20 8.32
N PHE A 95 0.59 6.51 7.19
CA PHE A 95 1.93 7.08 7.15
C PHE A 95 1.95 8.53 7.67
N ALA A 96 0.97 9.33 7.29
CA ALA A 96 0.83 10.71 7.74
C ALA A 96 0.62 10.79 9.25
N GLN A 97 -0.25 9.95 9.81
CA GLN A 97 -0.47 9.86 11.26
C GLN A 97 0.81 9.44 11.98
N ALA A 98 1.48 8.37 11.51
CA ALA A 98 2.70 7.89 12.15
C ALA A 98 3.83 8.93 12.12
N ARG A 99 3.96 9.71 11.03
CA ARG A 99 4.89 10.85 10.96
C ARG A 99 4.49 11.97 11.95
N TRP A 100 3.22 12.33 11.96
CA TRP A 100 2.72 13.47 12.75
C TRP A 100 2.87 13.26 14.26
N VAL A 101 2.52 12.09 14.78
CA VAL A 101 2.68 11.78 16.22
C VAL A 101 4.15 11.72 16.66
N GLN A 102 5.09 11.67 15.73
CA GLN A 102 6.53 11.66 15.94
C GLN A 102 7.20 13.00 15.56
N GLU A 103 6.44 14.09 15.48
CA GLU A 103 6.95 15.40 14.98
C GLU A 103 8.16 15.94 15.73
N TYR A 104 8.34 15.57 16.99
CA TYR A 104 9.49 15.92 17.82
C TYR A 104 10.72 15.03 17.61
N LEU A 105 10.61 13.95 16.83
CA LEU A 105 11.68 13.03 16.46
C LEU A 105 12.21 13.34 15.05
N PRO A 106 13.40 12.82 14.66
CA PRO A 106 13.92 13.00 13.30
C PRO A 106 12.96 12.52 12.20
N ILE A 107 12.17 11.45 12.44
CA ILE A 107 11.15 10.96 11.52
C ILE A 107 10.07 12.01 11.26
N GLY A 108 9.64 12.74 12.28
CA GLY A 108 8.65 13.79 12.14
C GLY A 108 9.12 14.99 11.29
N LYS A 109 10.43 15.18 11.17
CA LYS A 109 11.06 16.19 10.28
C LYS A 109 11.22 15.63 8.86
N SER A 110 10.13 15.14 8.29
CA SER A 110 10.06 14.55 6.95
C SER A 110 8.71 14.87 6.30
N ILE A 111 8.60 14.61 5.00
CA ILE A 111 7.37 14.78 4.23
C ILE A 111 6.92 13.40 3.74
N VAL A 112 5.64 13.13 3.88
CA VAL A 112 4.97 11.97 3.26
C VAL A 112 4.08 12.48 2.14
N VAL A 113 4.27 11.92 0.95
CA VAL A 113 3.51 12.22 -0.26
C VAL A 113 2.75 10.98 -0.69
N GLY A 114 1.44 10.95 -0.51
CA GLY A 114 0.58 9.89 -1.07
C GLY A 114 0.28 10.19 -2.53
N VAL A 115 0.46 9.19 -3.39
CA VAL A 115 0.09 9.27 -4.81
C VAL A 115 -1.05 8.31 -5.04
N GLY A 116 -2.22 8.85 -5.33
CA GLY A 116 -3.45 8.11 -5.51
C GLY A 116 -4.25 8.63 -6.69
N TYR A 117 -5.55 8.41 -6.65
CA TYR A 117 -6.47 8.68 -7.75
C TYR A 117 -7.65 9.53 -7.27
N PRO A 118 -8.22 10.39 -8.14
CA PRO A 118 -9.45 11.11 -7.82
C PRO A 118 -10.59 10.15 -7.47
N GLY A 119 -11.40 10.51 -6.47
CA GLY A 119 -12.50 9.69 -5.95
C GLY A 119 -12.26 9.22 -4.53
N ASP A 120 -13.22 8.43 -3.99
CA ASP A 120 -13.27 8.03 -2.59
C ASP A 120 -12.93 6.55 -2.36
N LYS A 121 -12.59 5.81 -3.44
CA LYS A 121 -12.21 4.41 -3.33
C LYS A 121 -10.78 4.28 -2.83
N ALA A 122 -10.54 3.34 -1.93
CA ALA A 122 -9.19 2.99 -1.50
C ALA A 122 -8.32 2.48 -2.68
N TRP A 123 -8.95 1.78 -3.60
CA TRP A 123 -8.32 1.18 -4.78
C TRP A 123 -8.98 1.66 -6.07
N ASP A 124 -8.19 2.21 -6.97
CA ASP A 124 -8.60 2.50 -8.34
C ASP A 124 -8.05 1.42 -9.27
N VAL A 125 -8.88 0.95 -10.21
CA VAL A 125 -8.47 -0.08 -11.18
C VAL A 125 -7.32 0.39 -12.09
N ARG A 126 -7.20 1.70 -12.29
CA ARG A 126 -6.16 2.33 -13.11
C ARG A 126 -4.74 2.05 -12.60
N ARG A 127 -4.58 1.73 -11.28
CA ARG A 127 -3.31 1.31 -10.71
C ARG A 127 -2.67 0.11 -11.43
N MET A 128 -3.49 -0.75 -12.05
CA MET A 128 -2.97 -1.86 -12.85
C MET A 128 -2.20 -1.34 -14.07
N ASN A 129 -2.74 -0.34 -14.75
CA ASN A 129 -2.05 0.28 -15.88
C ASN A 129 -0.75 0.94 -15.45
N ASP A 130 -0.82 1.73 -14.39
CA ASP A 130 0.26 2.60 -13.94
C ASP A 130 1.41 1.84 -13.26
N TYR A 131 1.15 0.65 -12.70
CA TYR A 131 2.15 -0.08 -11.92
C TYR A 131 2.70 -1.32 -12.62
N THR A 132 2.09 -1.76 -13.72
CA THR A 132 2.47 -3.04 -14.32
C THR A 132 3.01 -2.91 -15.74
N ALA A 133 3.73 -3.94 -16.18
CA ALA A 133 4.08 -4.11 -17.58
C ALA A 133 2.83 -4.45 -18.41
N GLN A 134 2.88 -4.17 -19.71
CA GLN A 134 1.88 -4.62 -20.66
C GLN A 134 1.64 -6.14 -20.51
N LEU A 135 0.38 -6.54 -20.38
CA LEU A 135 0.01 -7.94 -20.37
C LEU A 135 0.45 -8.61 -21.67
N ARG A 136 0.94 -9.83 -21.55
CA ARG A 136 1.23 -10.69 -22.71
C ARG A 136 -0.06 -11.02 -23.46
N ASP A 137 0.06 -11.33 -24.74
CA ASP A 137 -1.04 -11.76 -25.58
C ASP A 137 -0.69 -13.16 -26.18
N PRO A 138 -1.44 -14.21 -25.87
CA PRO A 138 -2.57 -14.25 -24.92
C PRO A 138 -2.14 -14.08 -23.45
N PRO A 139 -3.03 -13.54 -22.59
CA PRO A 139 -2.70 -13.33 -21.19
C PRO A 139 -2.49 -14.68 -20.46
N PRO A 140 -1.47 -14.76 -19.60
CA PRO A 140 -1.24 -15.92 -18.75
C PRO A 140 -2.45 -16.27 -17.88
N PRO A 141 -2.64 -17.56 -17.49
CA PRO A 141 -3.81 -18.00 -16.74
C PRO A 141 -4.11 -17.14 -15.50
N GLU A 142 -3.09 -16.80 -14.71
CA GLU A 142 -3.20 -16.04 -13.47
C GLU A 142 -3.61 -14.58 -13.68
N THR A 143 -3.41 -14.04 -14.88
CA THR A 143 -3.78 -12.65 -15.22
C THR A 143 -4.96 -12.54 -16.16
N ARG A 144 -5.53 -13.66 -16.61
CA ARG A 144 -6.64 -13.68 -17.59
C ARG A 144 -7.86 -12.89 -17.12
N ALA A 145 -8.20 -12.93 -15.84
CA ALA A 145 -9.31 -12.18 -15.27
C ALA A 145 -9.12 -10.65 -15.38
N TYR A 146 -7.91 -10.19 -15.59
CA TYR A 146 -7.56 -8.78 -15.69
C TYR A 146 -7.39 -8.29 -17.13
N ALA A 147 -7.50 -9.17 -18.14
CA ALA A 147 -7.25 -8.86 -19.54
C ALA A 147 -8.15 -7.74 -20.12
N GLN A 148 -9.30 -7.49 -19.50
CA GLN A 148 -10.21 -6.42 -19.84
C GLN A 148 -9.72 -5.02 -19.39
N HIS A 149 -8.73 -4.95 -18.51
CA HIS A 149 -8.20 -3.70 -17.99
C HIS A 149 -6.90 -3.31 -18.70
N LYS A 150 -6.68 -2.01 -18.80
CA LYS A 150 -5.43 -1.48 -19.33
C LYS A 150 -4.25 -1.87 -18.43
N SER A 151 -3.09 -2.09 -19.04
CA SER A 151 -1.80 -2.36 -18.39
C SER A 151 -0.67 -1.78 -19.24
N GLY A 152 0.52 -1.55 -18.66
CA GLY A 152 1.71 -1.23 -19.43
C GLY A 152 2.25 0.19 -19.32
N ALA A 153 1.59 1.08 -18.55
CA ALA A 153 2.03 2.48 -18.43
C ALA A 153 3.04 2.72 -17.29
N ARG A 154 3.69 1.65 -16.78
CA ARG A 154 4.62 1.79 -15.65
C ARG A 154 5.79 2.74 -15.89
N GLN A 155 6.22 2.87 -17.16
CA GLN A 155 7.29 3.80 -17.54
C GLN A 155 6.81 5.25 -17.45
N GLU A 156 5.68 5.56 -18.05
CA GLU A 156 5.07 6.91 -18.02
C GLU A 156 4.79 7.34 -16.58
N PHE A 157 4.33 6.40 -15.75
CA PHE A 157 4.10 6.68 -14.35
C PHE A 157 5.42 6.95 -13.59
N LEU A 158 6.49 6.21 -13.87
CA LEU A 158 7.82 6.48 -13.30
C LEU A 158 8.34 7.86 -13.72
N GLU A 159 8.12 8.25 -14.97
CA GLU A 159 8.48 9.58 -15.48
C GLU A 159 7.68 10.69 -14.79
N PHE A 160 6.37 10.48 -14.59
CA PHE A 160 5.55 11.40 -13.80
C PHE A 160 6.08 11.54 -12.36
N MET A 161 6.34 10.41 -11.67
CA MET A 161 6.83 10.37 -10.31
C MET A 161 8.17 11.09 -10.14
N THR A 162 9.12 10.83 -11.05
CA THR A 162 10.49 11.34 -10.94
C THR A 162 10.69 12.71 -11.57
N GLY A 163 9.74 13.17 -12.38
CA GLY A 163 9.74 14.47 -13.07
C GLY A 163 8.74 15.45 -12.44
N LYS A 164 7.55 15.51 -13.04
CA LYS A 164 6.54 16.55 -12.75
C LYS A 164 6.12 16.57 -11.27
N LEU A 165 5.88 15.41 -10.67
CA LEU A 165 5.49 15.33 -9.26
C LEU A 165 6.61 15.84 -8.35
N ARG A 166 7.85 15.40 -8.55
CA ARG A 166 8.99 15.88 -7.74
C ARG A 166 9.19 17.40 -7.84
N ALA A 167 9.08 17.93 -9.05
CA ALA A 167 9.19 19.35 -9.27
C ALA A 167 8.11 20.13 -8.52
N GLU A 168 6.86 19.66 -8.55
CA GLU A 168 5.75 20.28 -7.83
C GLU A 168 5.95 20.25 -6.30
N ILE A 169 6.41 19.11 -5.78
CA ILE A 169 6.70 18.99 -4.34
C ILE A 169 7.84 19.92 -3.94
N ALA A 170 8.89 20.03 -4.75
CA ALA A 170 10.03 20.92 -4.48
C ALA A 170 9.67 22.41 -4.57
N LEU A 171 8.67 22.79 -5.39
CA LEU A 171 8.15 24.14 -5.45
C LEU A 171 7.37 24.54 -4.18
N ARG A 172 6.70 23.56 -3.55
CA ARG A 172 5.84 23.81 -2.39
C ARG A 172 6.56 23.69 -1.06
N TYR A 173 7.60 22.83 -1.01
CA TYR A 173 8.27 22.47 0.24
C TYR A 173 9.80 22.47 0.07
N PRO A 174 10.55 22.86 1.11
CA PRO A 174 12.01 22.82 1.10
C PRO A 174 12.50 21.36 1.26
N VAL A 175 12.46 20.59 0.19
CA VAL A 175 12.81 19.16 0.19
C VAL A 175 14.28 18.92 -0.12
N ASN A 176 14.81 17.81 0.39
CA ASN A 176 16.14 17.33 0.02
C ASN A 176 16.06 16.46 -1.24
N PRO A 177 16.66 16.88 -2.37
CA PRO A 177 16.57 16.15 -3.63
C PRO A 177 17.25 14.76 -3.60
N GLU A 178 18.23 14.56 -2.71
CA GLU A 178 18.95 13.29 -2.59
C GLU A 178 18.26 12.31 -1.61
N ARG A 179 17.33 12.80 -0.79
CA ARG A 179 16.66 12.01 0.24
C ARG A 179 15.20 11.75 -0.12
N GLN A 180 15.00 11.10 -1.26
CA GLN A 180 13.68 10.74 -1.79
C GLN A 180 13.51 9.22 -1.71
N SER A 181 12.44 8.74 -1.11
CA SER A 181 12.15 7.31 -0.93
C SER A 181 10.80 6.94 -1.53
N LEU A 182 10.63 5.67 -1.92
CA LEU A 182 9.41 5.15 -2.53
C LEU A 182 8.93 3.92 -1.75
N PHE A 183 7.65 3.92 -1.38
CA PHE A 183 6.94 2.75 -0.83
C PHE A 183 5.83 2.31 -1.75
N GLY A 184 5.72 1.01 -1.97
CA GLY A 184 4.60 0.39 -2.65
C GLY A 184 4.25 -0.98 -2.08
N HIS A 185 2.96 -1.33 -2.15
CA HIS A 185 2.43 -2.63 -1.74
C HIS A 185 1.75 -3.34 -2.91
N SER A 186 1.86 -4.66 -2.97
CA SER A 186 1.19 -5.47 -4.00
C SER A 186 1.66 -5.06 -5.41
N PHE A 187 0.77 -4.61 -6.32
CA PHE A 187 1.17 -3.99 -7.60
C PHE A 187 2.04 -2.75 -7.40
N GLY A 188 1.79 -1.95 -6.34
CA GLY A 188 2.69 -0.85 -5.98
C GLY A 188 4.09 -1.34 -5.57
N GLY A 189 4.18 -2.50 -4.90
CA GLY A 189 5.45 -3.18 -4.60
C GLY A 189 6.17 -3.67 -5.85
N LEU A 190 5.41 -4.21 -6.81
CA LEU A 190 5.93 -4.59 -8.13
C LEU A 190 6.49 -3.37 -8.87
N PHE A 191 5.77 -2.25 -8.87
CA PHE A 191 6.25 -0.99 -9.44
C PHE A 191 7.49 -0.45 -8.71
N ALA A 192 7.56 -0.57 -7.39
CA ALA A 192 8.73 -0.13 -6.63
C ALA A 192 10.00 -0.93 -7.04
N LEU A 193 9.87 -2.24 -7.28
CA LEU A 193 10.93 -3.07 -7.84
C LEU A 193 11.31 -2.62 -9.26
N TYR A 194 10.32 -2.37 -10.12
CA TYR A 194 10.58 -1.84 -11.46
C TYR A 194 11.33 -0.51 -11.41
N ALA A 195 10.95 0.40 -10.51
CA ALA A 195 11.64 1.69 -10.34
C ALA A 195 13.10 1.51 -9.93
N LEU A 196 13.42 0.52 -9.07
CA LEU A 196 14.80 0.15 -8.75
C LEU A 196 15.55 -0.34 -9.97
N TYR A 197 14.93 -1.24 -10.73
CA TYR A 197 15.61 -1.88 -11.87
C TYR A 197 15.81 -0.91 -13.01
N GLU A 198 14.84 -0.05 -13.31
CA GLU A 198 14.92 0.88 -14.43
C GLU A 198 15.79 2.11 -14.12
N ARG A 199 15.57 2.73 -12.95
CA ARG A 199 16.26 3.95 -12.51
C ARG A 199 16.87 3.78 -11.10
N PRO A 200 17.95 2.99 -10.95
CA PRO A 200 18.51 2.61 -9.65
C PRO A 200 19.00 3.76 -8.77
N GLN A 201 19.13 4.97 -9.34
CA GLN A 201 19.54 6.18 -8.61
C GLN A 201 18.37 7.13 -8.33
N ALA A 202 17.18 6.82 -8.84
CA ALA A 202 16.06 7.75 -8.74
C ALA A 202 15.59 7.99 -7.30
N PHE A 203 15.78 7.02 -6.41
CA PHE A 203 15.39 7.11 -5.00
C PHE A 203 16.55 6.72 -4.10
N GLN A 204 16.60 7.31 -2.92
CA GLN A 204 17.56 6.89 -1.88
C GLN A 204 17.21 5.50 -1.35
N SER A 205 15.92 5.26 -1.12
CA SER A 205 15.42 3.99 -0.60
C SER A 205 14.16 3.58 -1.35
N ILE A 206 14.08 2.29 -1.65
CA ILE A 206 12.90 1.66 -2.22
C ILE A 206 12.39 0.61 -1.25
N ILE A 207 11.09 0.62 -0.99
CA ILE A 207 10.42 -0.31 -0.10
C ILE A 207 9.31 -1.00 -0.88
N ALA A 208 9.43 -2.31 -1.07
CA ALA A 208 8.45 -3.15 -1.74
C ALA A 208 7.84 -4.13 -0.74
N ALA A 209 6.58 -3.89 -0.38
CA ALA A 209 5.82 -4.73 0.54
C ALA A 209 4.95 -5.70 -0.25
N SER A 210 5.07 -7.00 0.04
CA SER A 210 4.30 -8.08 -0.60
C SER A 210 4.12 -7.86 -2.11
N PRO A 211 5.20 -7.66 -2.89
CA PRO A 211 5.09 -7.36 -4.31
C PRO A 211 4.45 -8.52 -5.07
N SER A 212 3.54 -8.23 -5.99
CA SER A 212 2.84 -9.23 -6.84
C SER A 212 3.77 -9.81 -7.90
N MET A 213 4.73 -10.63 -7.45
CA MET A 213 5.81 -11.18 -8.29
C MET A 213 5.30 -12.12 -9.40
N GLU A 214 4.14 -12.76 -9.16
CA GLU A 214 3.49 -13.70 -10.09
C GLU A 214 2.88 -13.02 -11.32
N TRP A 215 2.67 -11.68 -11.26
CA TRP A 215 2.03 -10.93 -12.33
C TRP A 215 2.67 -11.20 -13.70
N ASN A 216 1.81 -11.48 -14.71
CA ASN A 216 2.17 -11.58 -16.12
C ASN A 216 3.30 -12.60 -16.36
N ALA A 217 3.13 -13.82 -15.81
CA ALA A 217 4.13 -14.89 -15.81
C ALA A 217 5.49 -14.41 -15.26
N GLN A 218 5.45 -13.74 -14.12
CA GLN A 218 6.64 -13.23 -13.43
C GLN A 218 7.52 -12.31 -14.31
N SER A 219 6.88 -11.47 -15.15
CA SER A 219 7.60 -10.60 -16.09
C SER A 219 8.65 -9.69 -15.43
N ILE A 220 8.50 -9.40 -14.13
CA ILE A 220 9.47 -8.60 -13.36
C ILE A 220 10.86 -9.26 -13.26
N LEU A 221 10.95 -10.59 -13.45
CA LEU A 221 12.23 -11.29 -13.44
C LEU A 221 13.07 -10.97 -14.68
N ASP A 222 12.45 -10.54 -15.78
CA ASP A 222 13.18 -10.05 -16.95
C ASP A 222 13.89 -8.73 -16.62
N ASP A 223 13.18 -7.82 -15.94
CA ASP A 223 13.73 -6.54 -15.46
C ASP A 223 14.85 -6.78 -14.43
N GLU A 224 14.66 -7.72 -13.49
CA GLU A 224 15.68 -8.12 -12.51
C GLU A 224 16.96 -8.63 -13.17
N ARG A 225 16.82 -9.50 -14.18
CA ARG A 225 17.97 -10.04 -14.94
C ARG A 225 18.74 -8.93 -15.67
N ALA A 226 18.03 -8.04 -16.33
CA ALA A 226 18.62 -6.91 -17.03
C ALA A 226 19.34 -5.96 -16.08
N PHE A 227 18.74 -5.65 -14.93
CA PHE A 227 19.35 -4.86 -13.87
C PHE A 227 20.61 -5.53 -13.31
N SER A 228 20.54 -6.81 -12.97
CA SER A 228 21.67 -7.57 -12.43
C SER A 228 22.84 -7.61 -13.41
N ALA A 229 22.57 -7.78 -14.71
CA ALA A 229 23.60 -7.73 -15.75
C ALA A 229 24.26 -6.34 -15.84
N ARG A 230 23.51 -5.26 -15.72
CA ARG A 230 24.07 -3.90 -15.69
C ARG A 230 24.91 -3.65 -14.44
N MET A 231 24.46 -4.14 -13.28
CA MET A 231 25.20 -4.04 -12.02
C MET A 231 26.54 -4.74 -12.12
N THR A 232 26.54 -6.01 -12.53
CA THR A 232 27.77 -6.83 -12.61
C THR A 232 28.73 -6.35 -13.68
N ALA A 233 28.23 -5.68 -14.72
CA ALA A 233 29.05 -5.02 -15.75
C ALA A 233 29.59 -3.65 -15.32
N GLY A 234 29.34 -3.20 -14.08
CA GLY A 234 29.77 -1.88 -13.59
C GLY A 234 29.09 -0.69 -14.27
N LYS A 235 27.96 -0.91 -14.92
CA LYS A 235 27.20 0.15 -15.62
C LYS A 235 26.23 0.91 -14.69
N VAL A 236 26.15 0.54 -13.42
CA VAL A 236 25.35 1.23 -12.40
C VAL A 236 26.29 1.79 -11.35
N GLY A 237 26.45 3.12 -11.29
CA GLY A 237 27.41 3.79 -10.40
C GLY A 237 26.97 3.80 -8.94
N SER A 238 25.67 3.92 -8.68
CA SER A 238 25.07 3.85 -7.35
C SER A 238 23.64 3.29 -7.45
N THR A 239 23.10 2.84 -6.34
CA THR A 239 21.75 2.25 -6.31
C THR A 239 21.04 2.64 -5.04
N SER A 240 19.70 2.62 -5.11
CA SER A 240 18.83 2.74 -3.95
C SER A 240 19.10 1.62 -2.95
N ARG A 241 18.86 1.90 -1.67
CA ARG A 241 18.71 0.82 -0.68
C ARG A 241 17.35 0.16 -0.90
N LEU A 242 17.27 -1.14 -0.76
CA LEU A 242 16.03 -1.90 -0.91
C LEU A 242 15.62 -2.54 0.41
N LEU A 243 14.36 -2.32 0.79
CA LEU A 243 13.67 -3.09 1.81
C LEU A 243 12.54 -3.89 1.16
N LEU A 244 12.64 -5.20 1.23
CA LEU A 244 11.56 -6.13 0.93
C LEU A 244 10.81 -6.42 2.21
N ILE A 245 9.48 -6.46 2.15
CA ILE A 245 8.61 -6.79 3.27
C ILE A 245 7.67 -7.90 2.85
N ALA A 246 7.46 -8.90 3.72
CA ALA A 246 6.53 -9.98 3.50
C ALA A 246 5.78 -10.34 4.78
N GLY A 247 4.50 -10.68 4.66
CA GLY A 247 3.73 -11.33 5.71
C GLY A 247 3.80 -12.85 5.52
N ASP A 248 4.08 -13.60 6.59
CA ASP A 248 4.21 -15.06 6.48
C ASP A 248 2.88 -15.78 6.22
N ARG A 249 1.76 -15.07 6.42
CA ARG A 249 0.40 -15.54 6.11
C ARG A 249 -0.17 -14.91 4.84
N ASP A 250 0.68 -14.31 4.03
CA ASP A 250 0.31 -13.72 2.75
C ASP A 250 0.14 -14.82 1.70
N THR A 251 -1.10 -15.05 1.26
CA THR A 251 -1.44 -16.03 0.22
C THR A 251 -1.53 -15.42 -1.18
N ALA A 252 -1.44 -14.09 -1.29
CA ALA A 252 -1.51 -13.37 -2.57
C ALA A 252 -0.15 -12.82 -3.01
N GLY A 253 0.77 -12.54 -2.07
CA GLY A 253 2.09 -11.97 -2.37
C GLY A 253 3.24 -12.99 -2.32
N ASP A 254 2.97 -14.27 -2.16
CA ASP A 254 3.92 -15.39 -2.05
C ASP A 254 5.21 -15.04 -1.28
N PRO A 255 5.23 -15.20 0.08
CA PRO A 255 6.38 -14.84 0.90
C PRO A 255 7.68 -15.55 0.51
N GLU A 256 7.58 -16.76 -0.06
CA GLU A 256 8.74 -17.52 -0.51
C GLU A 256 9.38 -16.91 -1.77
N SER A 257 8.59 -16.47 -2.72
CA SER A 257 9.09 -15.72 -3.89
C SER A 257 9.82 -14.44 -3.46
N VAL A 258 9.28 -13.72 -2.45
CA VAL A 258 9.94 -12.52 -1.90
C VAL A 258 11.26 -12.86 -1.21
N ARG A 259 11.31 -13.97 -0.47
CA ARG A 259 12.55 -14.45 0.16
C ARG A 259 13.61 -14.83 -0.90
N LEU A 260 13.22 -15.58 -1.92
CA LEU A 260 14.11 -15.95 -3.03
C LEU A 260 14.62 -14.71 -3.79
N LEU A 261 13.77 -13.71 -3.97
CA LEU A 261 14.20 -12.42 -4.53
C LEU A 261 15.25 -11.75 -3.65
N ALA A 262 15.02 -11.69 -2.34
CA ALA A 262 16.00 -11.12 -1.40
C ALA A 262 17.35 -11.82 -1.51
N ASP A 263 17.37 -13.15 -1.54
CA ASP A 263 18.60 -13.96 -1.65
C ASP A 263 19.34 -13.68 -2.97
N ARG A 264 18.64 -13.53 -4.08
CA ARG A 264 19.26 -13.18 -5.38
C ARG A 264 19.87 -11.78 -5.35
N LEU A 265 19.11 -10.80 -4.84
CA LEU A 265 19.55 -9.39 -4.82
C LEU A 265 20.68 -9.15 -3.81
N GLN A 266 20.73 -9.88 -2.70
CA GLN A 266 21.85 -9.80 -1.74
C GLN A 266 23.19 -10.19 -2.38
N ARG A 267 23.19 -11.06 -3.38
CA ARG A 267 24.42 -11.41 -4.12
C ARG A 267 25.03 -10.22 -4.87
N LEU A 268 24.24 -9.18 -5.12
CA LEU A 268 24.69 -7.95 -5.75
C LEU A 268 25.33 -6.96 -4.76
N SER A 269 25.50 -7.33 -3.49
CA SER A 269 26.08 -6.46 -2.46
C SER A 269 27.50 -6.02 -2.78
N GLY A 270 28.30 -6.89 -3.43
CA GLY A 270 29.66 -6.55 -3.91
C GLY A 270 29.67 -5.45 -4.98
N TRP A 271 28.56 -5.20 -5.65
CA TRP A 271 28.36 -4.12 -6.62
C TRP A 271 27.56 -2.94 -6.05
N GLY A 272 27.37 -2.90 -4.73
CA GLY A 272 26.80 -1.75 -4.03
C GLY A 272 25.31 -1.81 -3.70
N LEU A 273 24.56 -2.83 -4.14
CA LEU A 273 23.15 -2.99 -3.77
C LEU A 273 23.03 -3.41 -2.30
N ARG A 274 22.24 -2.69 -1.53
CA ARG A 274 21.92 -3.00 -0.13
C ARG A 274 20.45 -3.43 -0.03
N ALA A 275 20.21 -4.75 -0.11
CA ALA A 275 18.89 -5.34 0.04
C ALA A 275 18.70 -5.94 1.43
N ARG A 276 17.55 -5.70 2.05
CA ARG A 276 17.12 -6.28 3.33
C ARG A 276 15.73 -6.89 3.15
N LEU A 277 15.45 -7.98 3.87
CA LEU A 277 14.12 -8.57 3.99
C LEU A 277 13.64 -8.43 5.43
N LEU A 278 12.43 -7.95 5.60
CA LEU A 278 11.69 -7.94 6.86
C LEU A 278 10.45 -8.82 6.72
N ARG A 279 10.26 -9.75 7.64
CA ARG A 279 9.12 -10.67 7.66
C ARG A 279 8.27 -10.44 8.89
N TYR A 280 6.95 -10.53 8.71
CA TYR A 280 5.96 -10.42 9.77
C TYR A 280 5.19 -11.74 9.90
N PRO A 281 5.44 -12.54 10.97
CA PRO A 281 4.95 -13.93 11.08
C PRO A 281 3.42 -14.07 11.04
N ASN A 282 2.69 -13.05 11.50
CA ASN A 282 1.23 -13.13 11.64
C ASN A 282 0.46 -12.31 10.59
N GLU A 283 1.17 -11.62 9.70
CA GLU A 283 0.54 -10.69 8.75
C GLU A 283 0.15 -11.37 7.45
N THR A 284 -0.97 -10.92 6.92
CA THR A 284 -1.53 -11.30 5.62
C THR A 284 -1.20 -10.24 4.58
N HIS A 285 -1.59 -10.46 3.31
CA HIS A 285 -1.46 -9.48 2.24
C HIS A 285 -2.06 -8.10 2.60
N GLY A 286 -3.26 -8.10 3.17
CA GLY A 286 -3.96 -6.86 3.50
C GLY A 286 -3.47 -6.15 4.77
N SER A 287 -2.86 -6.87 5.72
CA SER A 287 -2.47 -6.30 7.01
C SER A 287 -0.99 -5.85 7.08
N VAL A 288 -0.13 -6.43 6.26
CA VAL A 288 1.31 -6.07 6.18
C VAL A 288 1.56 -4.57 6.03
N PRO A 289 0.83 -3.82 5.19
CA PRO A 289 1.12 -2.39 5.03
C PRO A 289 0.95 -1.60 6.33
N ALA A 290 -0.14 -1.85 7.05
CA ALA A 290 -0.42 -1.14 8.31
C ALA A 290 0.61 -1.48 9.39
N GLN A 291 0.96 -2.76 9.54
CA GLN A 291 1.95 -3.22 10.52
C GLN A 291 3.35 -2.67 10.24
N SER A 292 3.73 -2.50 8.98
CA SER A 292 5.07 -2.10 8.58
C SER A 292 5.35 -0.60 8.61
N VAL A 293 4.37 0.26 8.84
CA VAL A 293 4.47 1.73 8.71
C VAL A 293 5.70 2.31 9.41
N ASN A 294 5.92 1.97 10.68
CA ASN A 294 7.06 2.52 11.42
C ASN A 294 8.41 2.01 10.90
N ASP A 295 8.51 0.76 10.48
CA ASP A 295 9.73 0.20 9.92
C ASP A 295 10.05 0.81 8.55
N VAL A 296 9.03 1.07 7.75
CA VAL A 296 9.14 1.81 6.49
C VAL A 296 9.66 3.23 6.73
N LEU A 297 9.07 3.98 7.69
CA LEU A 297 9.50 5.33 8.01
C LEU A 297 10.95 5.37 8.51
N ARG A 298 11.35 4.42 9.39
CA ARG A 298 12.74 4.30 9.85
C ARG A 298 13.67 4.04 8.67
N PHE A 299 13.36 3.05 7.83
CA PHE A 299 14.19 2.71 6.69
C PHE A 299 14.29 3.85 5.66
N ALA A 300 13.18 4.54 5.37
CA ALA A 300 13.16 5.65 4.43
C ALA A 300 14.01 6.83 4.91
N PHE A 301 14.03 7.09 6.23
CA PHE A 301 14.61 8.30 6.80
C PHE A 301 15.91 8.06 7.60
N GLU A 302 16.38 6.81 7.73
CA GLU A 302 17.70 6.52 8.28
C GLU A 302 18.78 7.36 7.57
N GLN A 303 19.67 7.95 8.37
CA GLN A 303 20.89 8.56 7.83
C GLN A 303 21.85 7.46 7.36
N ARG A 304 22.49 7.69 6.23
CA ARG A 304 23.55 6.79 5.70
C ARG A 304 24.77 6.84 6.58
#